data_14cd6be197ff5dd150b9e85e61df35c8
#
_entry.id   14cd6be197ff5dd150b9e85e61df35c8
#
_cell.length_a   1.000
_cell.length_b   1.000
_cell.length_c   1.000
_cell.angle_alpha   90.00
_cell.angle_beta   90.00
_cell.angle_gamma   90.00
#
_symmetry.space_group_name_H-M   'P 1'
#
loop_
_entity.id
_entity.type
_entity.pdbx_description
1 polymer ?
#
loop_
_entity_poly.entity_id
_entity_poly.type
_entity_poly.pdbx_seq_one_letter_code
_entity_poly.pdbx_strand_id
1 'polypeptide(L)'
;MDHNKEFDGIKQADNPMPEWWKLFFGLAIVFAVFYTIYFHWFSEWKMADSFNKEVAEYEKQFPMAKVVVSADGSNPMRENADAIAEGKKNFQNFCVACHGPEAKGLVGPNLTDAEWIHGDTDAEIYNVIMEGVGVDKAKLGRGAMPPHKASLGSERVYQVMAWLASNNPSLKKVK
;
A
#
# COMPACT_ATOMS: atom_id res chain seq x y z
N MET A 1 -21.31 -37.12 44.45
CA MET A 1 -21.39 -35.87 43.75
C MET A 1 -21.52 -34.76 44.78
N ASP A 2 -20.53 -33.91 44.93
CA ASP A 2 -20.51 -32.87 45.92
C ASP A 2 -21.19 -31.62 45.33
N HIS A 3 -22.49 -31.42 45.72
CA HIS A 3 -23.34 -30.34 45.23
C HIS A 3 -23.19 -29.04 46.03
N ASN A 4 -22.05 -28.84 46.69
CA ASN A 4 -21.89 -27.77 47.69
C ASN A 4 -21.43 -26.42 47.14
N LYS A 5 -21.30 -26.28 45.84
CA LYS A 5 -20.99 -24.97 45.24
C LYS A 5 -22.26 -24.33 44.70
N GLU A 6 -22.73 -23.32 45.43
CA GLU A 6 -23.86 -22.50 45.05
C GLU A 6 -23.38 -21.08 44.69
N PHE A 7 -23.75 -20.61 43.50
CA PHE A 7 -23.48 -19.26 43.03
C PHE A 7 -24.81 -18.59 42.70
N ASP A 8 -25.10 -17.48 43.34
CA ASP A 8 -26.33 -16.70 43.13
C ASP A 8 -27.64 -17.51 43.26
N GLY A 9 -27.67 -18.45 44.22
CA GLY A 9 -28.83 -19.31 44.43
C GLY A 9 -28.93 -20.50 43.47
N ILE A 10 -27.96 -20.69 42.56
CA ILE A 10 -27.95 -21.78 41.57
C ILE A 10 -26.94 -22.85 42.01
N LYS A 11 -27.44 -24.07 42.22
CA LYS A 11 -26.57 -25.23 42.54
C LYS A 11 -25.99 -25.80 41.26
N GLN A 12 -24.64 -25.85 41.20
CA GLN A 12 -23.95 -26.48 40.09
C GLN A 12 -23.62 -27.94 40.39
N ALA A 13 -23.92 -28.81 39.45
CA ALA A 13 -23.51 -30.20 39.51
C ALA A 13 -22.04 -30.33 39.00
N ASP A 14 -21.18 -30.91 39.83
CA ASP A 14 -19.80 -31.21 39.43
C ASP A 14 -19.78 -32.54 38.67
N ASN A 15 -20.14 -32.48 37.39
CA ASN A 15 -20.14 -33.63 36.49
C ASN A 15 -18.75 -33.82 35.88
N PRO A 16 -18.20 -35.03 35.86
CA PRO A 16 -16.95 -35.30 35.19
C PRO A 16 -17.11 -35.07 33.67
N MET A 17 -16.07 -34.52 33.08
CA MET A 17 -16.03 -34.25 31.66
C MET A 17 -16.16 -35.55 30.87
N PRO A 18 -17.00 -35.60 29.81
CA PRO A 18 -17.17 -36.82 28.98
C PRO A 18 -15.84 -37.31 28.41
N GLU A 19 -15.60 -38.61 28.38
CA GLU A 19 -14.35 -39.20 27.90
C GLU A 19 -14.07 -38.89 26.45
N TRP A 20 -15.10 -38.89 25.58
CA TRP A 20 -14.95 -38.52 24.18
C TRP A 20 -14.42 -37.08 24.01
N TRP A 21 -14.83 -36.18 24.89
CA TRP A 21 -14.38 -34.78 24.85
C TRP A 21 -12.91 -34.66 25.23
N LYS A 22 -12.47 -35.37 26.29
CA LYS A 22 -11.06 -35.42 26.69
C LYS A 22 -10.17 -35.97 25.57
N LEU A 23 -10.65 -37.02 24.91
CA LEU A 23 -9.95 -37.61 23.76
C LEU A 23 -9.83 -36.61 22.61
N PHE A 24 -10.93 -35.98 22.23
CA PHE A 24 -10.95 -34.99 21.14
C PHE A 24 -10.03 -33.80 21.46
N PHE A 25 -10.08 -33.28 22.69
CA PHE A 25 -9.23 -32.22 23.13
C PHE A 25 -7.73 -32.59 23.08
N GLY A 26 -7.38 -33.78 23.54
CA GLY A 26 -6.02 -34.30 23.44
C GLY A 26 -5.53 -34.42 21.99
N LEU A 27 -6.37 -34.96 21.09
CA LEU A 27 -6.05 -35.02 19.66
C LEU A 27 -5.88 -33.63 19.04
N ALA A 28 -6.71 -32.65 19.42
CA ALA A 28 -6.58 -31.28 18.95
C ALA A 28 -5.25 -30.63 19.36
N ILE A 29 -4.79 -30.87 20.59
CA ILE A 29 -3.47 -30.41 21.06
C ILE A 29 -2.34 -31.06 20.24
N VAL A 30 -2.37 -32.37 20.07
CA VAL A 30 -1.36 -33.10 19.26
C VAL A 30 -1.35 -32.55 17.84
N PHE A 31 -2.51 -32.37 17.23
CA PHE A 31 -2.65 -31.79 15.90
C PHE A 31 -2.07 -30.37 15.84
N ALA A 32 -2.38 -29.51 16.81
CA ALA A 32 -1.88 -28.14 16.84
C ALA A 32 -0.34 -28.08 16.92
N VAL A 33 0.27 -28.93 17.75
CA VAL A 33 1.72 -29.04 17.86
C VAL A 33 2.33 -29.52 16.53
N PHE A 34 1.77 -30.59 15.96
CA PHE A 34 2.25 -31.14 14.69
C PHE A 34 2.10 -30.12 13.56
N TYR A 35 0.94 -29.44 13.47
CA TYR A 35 0.66 -28.40 12.50
C TYR A 35 1.65 -27.24 12.60
N THR A 36 1.91 -26.76 13.83
CA THR A 36 2.84 -25.64 14.05
C THR A 36 4.26 -26.03 13.61
N ILE A 37 4.72 -27.21 14.01
CA ILE A 37 6.06 -27.69 13.63
C ILE A 37 6.14 -27.84 12.10
N TYR A 38 5.17 -28.50 11.47
CA TYR A 38 5.18 -28.73 10.03
C TYR A 38 5.17 -27.44 9.24
N PHE A 39 4.25 -26.51 9.53
CA PHE A 39 4.10 -25.30 8.74
C PHE A 39 5.17 -24.22 9.03
N HIS A 40 5.79 -24.22 10.20
CA HIS A 40 6.81 -23.21 10.51
C HIS A 40 8.24 -23.67 10.20
N TRP A 41 8.52 -24.96 10.26
CA TRP A 41 9.89 -25.46 10.04
C TRP A 41 10.06 -26.29 8.76
N PHE A 42 9.06 -27.04 8.34
CA PHE A 42 9.19 -27.95 7.20
C PHE A 42 8.44 -27.49 5.95
N SER A 43 7.42 -26.67 6.08
CA SER A 43 6.67 -26.19 4.92
C SER A 43 7.28 -24.93 4.35
N GLU A 44 7.64 -24.97 3.07
CA GLU A 44 7.98 -23.77 2.27
C GLU A 44 6.73 -22.95 1.89
N TRP A 45 5.55 -23.38 2.32
CA TRP A 45 4.28 -22.76 1.98
C TRP A 45 4.03 -21.52 2.82
N LYS A 46 4.90 -20.53 2.66
CA LYS A 46 4.72 -19.21 3.23
C LYS A 46 3.91 -18.37 2.26
N MET A 47 2.93 -17.64 2.77
CA MET A 47 2.10 -16.74 1.98
C MET A 47 2.96 -15.74 1.17
N ALA A 48 4.09 -15.31 1.72
CA ALA A 48 5.05 -14.46 1.04
C ALA A 48 5.69 -15.13 -0.19
N ASP A 49 6.01 -16.43 -0.12
CA ASP A 49 6.64 -17.14 -1.22
C ASP A 49 5.66 -17.43 -2.36
N SER A 50 4.39 -17.76 -2.03
CA SER A 50 3.33 -17.90 -3.04
C SER A 50 3.03 -16.57 -3.72
N PHE A 51 2.93 -15.49 -2.96
CA PHE A 51 2.75 -14.14 -3.50
C PHE A 51 3.91 -13.73 -4.41
N ASN A 52 5.15 -13.94 -3.99
CA ASN A 52 6.33 -13.62 -4.80
C ASN A 52 6.40 -14.43 -6.11
N LYS A 53 5.98 -15.71 -6.08
CA LYS A 53 5.86 -16.53 -7.30
C LYS A 53 4.79 -15.99 -8.23
N GLU A 54 3.64 -15.63 -7.72
CA GLU A 54 2.52 -15.07 -8.49
C GLU A 54 2.88 -13.71 -9.11
N VAL A 55 3.54 -12.84 -8.34
CA VAL A 55 4.07 -11.56 -8.84
C VAL A 55 5.12 -11.79 -9.95
N ALA A 56 6.05 -12.72 -9.75
CA ALA A 56 7.07 -13.00 -10.77
C ALA A 56 6.48 -13.60 -12.05
N GLU A 57 5.39 -14.35 -11.94
CA GLU A 57 4.67 -14.89 -13.09
C GLU A 57 3.86 -13.81 -13.81
N TYR A 58 3.22 -12.93 -13.07
CA TYR A 58 2.52 -11.75 -13.60
C TYR A 58 3.50 -10.82 -14.35
N GLU A 59 4.67 -10.54 -13.78
CA GLU A 59 5.71 -9.72 -14.43
C GLU A 59 6.25 -10.34 -15.72
N LYS A 60 6.23 -11.68 -15.84
CA LYS A 60 6.59 -12.36 -17.09
C LYS A 60 5.53 -12.24 -18.17
N GLN A 61 4.25 -12.33 -17.76
CA GLN A 61 3.12 -12.21 -18.70
C GLN A 61 2.87 -10.77 -19.12
N PHE A 62 3.09 -9.84 -18.21
CA PHE A 62 2.93 -8.40 -18.39
C PHE A 62 4.25 -7.70 -18.04
N PRO A 63 5.28 -7.81 -18.89
CA PRO A 63 6.52 -7.09 -18.63
C PRO A 63 6.21 -5.60 -18.60
N MET A 64 6.14 -5.05 -17.37
CA MET A 64 6.11 -3.60 -17.22
C MET A 64 7.35 -3.08 -17.92
N ALA A 65 7.17 -2.22 -18.92
CA ALA A 65 8.28 -1.52 -19.54
C ALA A 65 9.10 -0.95 -18.38
N LYS A 66 10.33 -1.44 -18.20
CA LYS A 66 11.23 -0.89 -17.19
C LYS A 66 11.47 0.56 -17.61
N VAL A 67 10.67 1.46 -17.04
CA VAL A 67 10.94 2.87 -17.21
C VAL A 67 12.31 3.09 -16.63
N VAL A 68 13.27 3.30 -17.50
CA VAL A 68 14.62 3.63 -17.10
C VAL A 68 14.50 4.98 -16.43
N VAL A 69 14.62 4.98 -15.11
CA VAL A 69 14.70 6.22 -14.34
C VAL A 69 15.86 6.99 -14.95
N SER A 70 15.59 8.15 -15.52
CA SER A 70 16.63 8.98 -16.12
C SER A 70 17.70 9.25 -15.08
N ALA A 71 18.95 9.00 -15.42
CA ALA A 71 20.09 9.18 -14.48
C ALA A 71 20.21 10.62 -13.97
N ASP A 72 19.64 11.57 -14.69
CA ASP A 72 19.55 12.99 -14.34
C ASP A 72 18.32 13.36 -13.51
N GLY A 73 17.43 12.39 -13.18
CA GLY A 73 16.20 12.59 -12.44
C GLY A 73 15.07 13.24 -13.24
N SER A 74 15.22 13.45 -14.55
CA SER A 74 14.16 13.97 -15.40
C SER A 74 13.06 12.93 -15.67
N ASN A 75 11.84 13.38 -15.93
CA ASN A 75 10.75 12.51 -16.34
C ASN A 75 10.87 12.13 -17.83
N PRO A 76 11.18 10.86 -18.15
CA PRO A 76 11.35 10.43 -19.54
C PRO A 76 10.05 10.45 -20.35
N MET A 77 8.90 10.51 -19.68
CA MET A 77 7.57 10.48 -20.30
C MET A 77 6.92 11.87 -20.42
N ARG A 78 7.62 12.93 -20.04
CA ARG A 78 7.04 14.28 -19.88
C ARG A 78 6.30 14.80 -21.11
N GLU A 79 6.76 14.47 -22.30
CA GLU A 79 6.19 14.94 -23.58
C GLU A 79 5.43 13.83 -24.34
N ASN A 80 5.28 12.66 -23.77
CA ASN A 80 4.58 11.54 -24.38
C ASN A 80 3.06 11.69 -24.20
N ALA A 81 2.33 11.84 -25.32
CA ALA A 81 0.89 12.06 -25.31
C ALA A 81 0.09 10.91 -24.63
N ASP A 82 0.51 9.67 -24.87
CA ASP A 82 -0.14 8.50 -24.26
C ASP A 82 0.10 8.46 -22.76
N ALA A 83 1.32 8.78 -22.33
CA ALA A 83 1.67 8.88 -20.91
C ALA A 83 0.89 10.00 -20.22
N ILE A 84 0.67 11.13 -20.87
CA ILE A 84 -0.15 12.24 -20.35
C ILE A 84 -1.60 11.79 -20.19
N ALA A 85 -2.17 11.08 -21.16
CA ALA A 85 -3.54 10.59 -21.12
C ALA A 85 -3.73 9.55 -20.00
N GLU A 86 -2.80 8.59 -19.86
CA GLU A 86 -2.82 7.62 -18.76
C GLU A 86 -2.54 8.28 -17.41
N GLY A 87 -1.67 9.27 -17.37
CA GLY A 87 -1.39 10.07 -16.19
C GLY A 87 -2.63 10.76 -15.62
N LYS A 88 -3.48 11.31 -16.51
CA LYS A 88 -4.78 11.87 -16.12
C LYS A 88 -5.68 10.84 -15.46
N LYS A 89 -5.77 9.62 -16.00
CA LYS A 89 -6.58 8.54 -15.42
C LYS A 89 -6.03 8.11 -14.06
N ASN A 90 -4.71 7.95 -13.97
CA ASN A 90 -4.04 7.59 -12.73
C ASN A 90 -4.24 8.67 -11.66
N PHE A 91 -4.15 9.94 -12.02
CA PHE A 91 -4.43 11.06 -11.12
C PHE A 91 -5.88 11.01 -10.60
N GLN A 92 -6.85 10.77 -11.48
CA GLN A 92 -8.26 10.66 -11.12
C GLN A 92 -8.53 9.50 -10.14
N ASN A 93 -7.80 8.40 -10.26
CA ASN A 93 -8.00 7.23 -9.41
C ASN A 93 -7.33 7.35 -8.05
N PHE A 94 -6.18 8.02 -7.95
CA PHE A 94 -5.34 7.97 -6.75
C PHE A 94 -5.14 9.32 -6.05
N CYS A 95 -5.30 10.43 -6.76
CA CYS A 95 -4.88 11.75 -6.27
C CYS A 95 -6.06 12.71 -6.03
N VAL A 96 -7.17 12.53 -6.74
CA VAL A 96 -8.34 13.43 -6.73
C VAL A 96 -8.92 13.63 -5.34
N ALA A 97 -8.94 12.62 -4.50
CA ALA A 97 -9.52 12.69 -3.16
C ALA A 97 -8.90 13.83 -2.32
N CYS A 98 -7.61 14.11 -2.53
CA CYS A 98 -6.88 15.14 -1.82
C CYS A 98 -6.62 16.39 -2.66
N HIS A 99 -6.31 16.23 -3.96
CA HIS A 99 -5.89 17.34 -4.82
C HIS A 99 -7.01 17.92 -5.71
N GLY A 100 -8.20 17.32 -5.67
CA GLY A 100 -9.34 17.72 -6.50
C GLY A 100 -9.24 17.24 -7.96
N PRO A 101 -10.35 17.20 -8.70
CA PRO A 101 -10.41 16.61 -10.05
C PRO A 101 -9.56 17.38 -11.09
N GLU A 102 -9.32 18.67 -10.87
CA GLU A 102 -8.50 19.52 -11.71
C GLU A 102 -7.15 19.87 -11.08
N ALA A 103 -6.73 19.12 -10.04
CA ALA A 103 -5.51 19.36 -9.27
C ALA A 103 -5.43 20.75 -8.61
N LYS A 104 -6.56 21.45 -8.46
CA LYS A 104 -6.64 22.79 -7.84
C LYS A 104 -6.59 22.78 -6.31
N GLY A 105 -6.46 21.60 -5.72
CA GLY A 105 -6.39 21.42 -4.26
C GLY A 105 -7.77 21.26 -3.62
N LEU A 106 -7.78 20.47 -2.54
CA LEU A 106 -8.88 20.33 -1.57
C LEU A 106 -8.25 20.26 -0.16
N VAL A 107 -8.07 19.04 0.37
CA VAL A 107 -7.29 18.77 1.58
C VAL A 107 -5.81 18.95 1.29
N GLY A 108 -5.35 18.45 0.14
CA GLY A 108 -4.00 18.65 -0.37
C GLY A 108 -3.80 20.02 -1.03
N PRO A 109 -2.55 20.39 -1.32
CA PRO A 109 -2.23 21.65 -1.99
C PRO A 109 -2.75 21.70 -3.44
N ASN A 110 -2.89 22.91 -3.95
CA ASN A 110 -3.07 23.17 -5.38
C ASN A 110 -1.78 22.76 -6.12
N LEU A 111 -1.92 22.04 -7.21
CA LEU A 111 -0.82 21.58 -8.06
C LEU A 111 -0.79 22.28 -9.42
N THR A 112 -1.64 23.31 -9.59
CA THR A 112 -1.76 24.08 -10.85
C THR A 112 -1.24 25.51 -10.73
N ASP A 113 -0.81 25.93 -9.54
CA ASP A 113 -0.16 27.21 -9.31
C ASP A 113 1.37 27.11 -9.35
N ALA A 114 2.05 28.22 -9.10
CA ALA A 114 3.51 28.27 -9.09
C ALA A 114 4.11 28.04 -7.69
N GLU A 115 3.26 27.77 -6.68
CA GLU A 115 3.69 27.60 -5.29
C GLU A 115 3.93 26.13 -4.95
N TRP A 116 5.14 25.65 -5.18
CA TRP A 116 5.55 24.28 -4.85
C TRP A 116 6.08 24.19 -3.41
N ILE A 117 5.45 23.38 -2.57
CA ILE A 117 5.77 23.27 -1.14
C ILE A 117 7.00 22.39 -0.88
N HIS A 118 7.16 21.32 -1.67
CA HIS A 118 8.15 20.27 -1.47
C HIS A 118 9.10 20.08 -2.65
N GLY A 119 9.33 21.13 -3.42
CA GLY A 119 10.17 21.14 -4.62
C GLY A 119 9.36 21.29 -5.90
N ASP A 120 10.00 21.82 -6.93
CA ASP A 120 9.39 22.17 -8.21
C ASP A 120 10.06 21.49 -9.41
N THR A 121 10.94 20.50 -9.14
CA THR A 121 11.64 19.71 -10.16
C THR A 121 11.04 18.32 -10.30
N ASP A 122 11.23 17.69 -11.47
CA ASP A 122 10.76 16.31 -11.72
C ASP A 122 11.26 15.32 -10.64
N ALA A 123 12.54 15.42 -10.25
CA ALA A 123 13.12 14.53 -9.24
C ALA A 123 12.49 14.70 -7.86
N GLU A 124 12.25 15.94 -7.45
CA GLU A 124 11.64 16.24 -6.14
C GLU A 124 10.20 15.78 -6.10
N ILE A 125 9.40 16.08 -7.12
CA ILE A 125 8.00 15.65 -7.21
C ILE A 125 7.90 14.13 -7.28
N TYR A 126 8.79 13.47 -8.04
CA TYR A 126 8.87 12.01 -8.06
C TYR A 126 9.06 11.44 -6.64
N ASN A 127 10.03 11.96 -5.90
CA ASN A 127 10.29 11.52 -4.53
C ASN A 127 9.12 11.78 -3.59
N VAL A 128 8.47 12.94 -3.72
CA VAL A 128 7.26 13.29 -2.94
C VAL A 128 6.13 12.28 -3.20
N ILE A 129 5.89 11.90 -4.44
CA ILE A 129 4.84 10.91 -4.77
C ILE A 129 5.23 9.51 -4.29
N MET A 130 6.48 9.11 -4.49
CA MET A 130 6.94 7.76 -4.13
C MET A 130 6.99 7.55 -2.61
N GLU A 131 7.58 8.47 -1.87
CA GLU A 131 7.85 8.32 -0.44
C GLU A 131 6.79 8.99 0.46
N GLY A 132 5.95 9.83 -0.15
CA GLY A 132 4.96 10.62 0.58
C GLY A 132 5.57 11.75 1.41
N VAL A 133 4.70 12.44 2.16
CA VAL A 133 5.08 13.51 3.10
C VAL A 133 4.50 13.19 4.46
N GLY A 134 5.37 12.93 5.44
CA GLY A 134 4.96 12.67 6.82
C GLY A 134 4.30 13.88 7.49
N VAL A 135 3.56 13.63 8.56
CA VAL A 135 2.86 14.68 9.33
C VAL A 135 3.84 15.73 9.87
N ASP A 136 5.03 15.30 10.25
CA ASP A 136 6.14 16.15 10.75
C ASP A 136 6.72 17.10 9.69
N LYS A 137 6.58 16.72 8.42
CA LYS A 137 7.05 17.49 7.26
C LYS A 137 5.94 18.25 6.52
N ALA A 138 4.69 18.01 6.91
CA ALA A 138 3.55 18.71 6.33
C ALA A 138 3.62 20.20 6.65
N LYS A 139 3.66 21.03 5.63
CA LYS A 139 3.74 22.50 5.73
C LYS A 139 2.37 23.13 5.50
N LEU A 140 2.21 24.37 5.95
CA LEU A 140 1.02 25.20 5.71
C LEU A 140 -0.29 24.63 6.24
N GLY A 141 -0.26 23.78 7.29
CA GLY A 141 -1.45 23.14 7.84
C GLY A 141 -2.14 22.16 6.91
N ARG A 142 -1.50 21.75 5.82
CA ARG A 142 -1.96 20.71 4.90
C ARG A 142 -1.65 19.33 5.49
N GLY A 143 -2.52 18.36 5.22
CA GLY A 143 -2.36 16.98 5.73
C GLY A 143 -1.13 16.26 5.17
N ALA A 144 -0.77 15.14 5.79
CA ALA A 144 0.25 14.25 5.27
C ALA A 144 -0.16 13.65 3.92
N MET A 145 0.81 13.40 3.04
CA MET A 145 0.60 12.68 1.80
C MET A 145 1.08 11.23 1.96
N PRO A 146 0.23 10.23 1.72
CA PRO A 146 0.66 8.84 1.80
C PRO A 146 1.66 8.49 0.68
N PRO A 147 2.58 7.53 0.91
CA PRO A 147 3.48 7.05 -0.14
C PRO A 147 2.73 6.23 -1.19
N HIS A 148 3.00 6.48 -2.46
CA HIS A 148 2.36 5.79 -3.58
C HIS A 148 3.27 4.76 -4.27
N LYS A 149 4.45 4.48 -3.74
CA LYS A 149 5.40 3.51 -4.28
C LYS A 149 4.78 2.13 -4.53
N ALA A 150 4.05 1.61 -3.55
CA ALA A 150 3.42 0.28 -3.64
C ALA A 150 2.19 0.26 -4.55
N SER A 151 1.44 1.37 -4.64
CA SER A 151 0.18 1.44 -5.38
C SER A 151 0.35 1.81 -6.86
N LEU A 152 1.30 2.67 -7.18
CA LEU A 152 1.53 3.17 -8.53
C LEU A 152 2.76 2.59 -9.20
N GLY A 153 3.87 2.44 -8.46
CA GLY A 153 5.17 2.15 -9.05
C GLY A 153 5.71 3.32 -9.89
N SER A 154 6.95 3.19 -10.37
CA SER A 154 7.67 4.28 -11.04
C SER A 154 7.00 4.75 -12.33
N GLU A 155 6.50 3.82 -13.14
CA GLU A 155 5.92 4.15 -14.45
C GLU A 155 4.69 5.04 -14.32
N ARG A 156 3.70 4.64 -13.50
CA ARG A 156 2.48 5.43 -13.33
C ARG A 156 2.74 6.76 -12.63
N VAL A 157 3.76 6.82 -11.77
CA VAL A 157 4.19 8.09 -11.18
C VAL A 157 4.71 9.04 -12.27
N TYR A 158 5.56 8.57 -13.19
CA TYR A 158 6.01 9.38 -14.31
C TYR A 158 4.87 9.80 -15.24
N GLN A 159 3.88 8.95 -15.45
CA GLN A 159 2.68 9.30 -16.22
C GLN A 159 1.88 10.42 -15.52
N VAL A 160 1.63 10.31 -14.21
CA VAL A 160 0.97 11.37 -13.43
C VAL A 160 1.75 12.68 -13.51
N MET A 161 3.08 12.62 -13.36
CA MET A 161 3.94 13.79 -13.48
C MET A 161 3.92 14.41 -14.88
N ALA A 162 3.86 13.60 -15.94
CA ALA A 162 3.73 14.09 -17.31
C ALA A 162 2.41 14.88 -17.49
N TRP A 163 1.32 14.35 -16.94
CA TRP A 163 0.05 15.06 -16.95
C TRP A 163 0.09 16.36 -16.11
N LEU A 164 0.70 16.33 -14.92
CA LEU A 164 0.88 17.54 -14.10
C LEU A 164 1.70 18.59 -14.85
N ALA A 165 2.78 18.20 -15.49
CA ALA A 165 3.64 19.10 -16.25
C ALA A 165 2.94 19.71 -17.47
N SER A 166 2.02 18.95 -18.08
CA SER A 166 1.19 19.49 -19.19
C SER A 166 0.16 20.52 -18.72
N ASN A 167 -0.29 20.43 -17.47
CA ASN A 167 -1.26 21.36 -16.88
C ASN A 167 -0.58 22.51 -16.11
N ASN A 168 0.66 22.35 -15.71
CA ASN A 168 1.39 23.35 -14.95
C ASN A 168 2.82 23.55 -15.48
N PRO A 169 3.04 24.58 -16.29
CA PRO A 169 4.37 24.91 -16.84
C PRO A 169 5.42 25.30 -15.80
N SER A 170 5.00 25.63 -14.56
CA SER A 170 5.93 25.99 -13.47
C SER A 170 6.71 24.80 -12.95
N LEU A 171 6.26 23.56 -13.22
CA LEU A 171 7.01 22.34 -12.91
C LEU A 171 8.24 22.25 -13.81
N LYS A 172 9.41 22.37 -13.21
CA LYS A 172 10.70 22.44 -13.93
C LYS A 172 11.21 21.07 -14.32
N LYS A 173 11.81 20.99 -15.49
CA LYS A 173 12.72 19.86 -15.81
C LYS A 173 13.96 19.98 -14.94
N VAL A 174 14.51 18.85 -14.51
CA VAL A 174 15.84 18.84 -13.92
C VAL A 174 16.82 19.33 -14.99
N LYS A 175 17.71 20.26 -14.64
CA LYS A 175 18.74 20.76 -15.55
C LYS A 175 19.91 19.80 -15.60
#